data_7ecd528cab931721a809a46ddf06c971
#
_entry.id   7ecd528cab931721a809a46ddf06c971
#
_cell.length_a   1.000
_cell.length_b   1.000
_cell.length_c   1.000
_cell.angle_alpha   90.00
_cell.angle_beta   90.00
_cell.angle_gamma   90.00
#
_symmetry.space_group_name_H-M   'P 1'
#
loop_
_entity.id
_entity.type
_entity.pdbx_description
1 polymer ?
#
loop_
_entity_poly.entity_id
_entity_poly.type
_entity_poly.pdbx_seq_one_letter_code
_entity_poly.pdbx_strand_id
1 'polypeptide(L)'
;MTQTEQTPALVRWIGYIAIALLLILPLSVLTVRSGAWQQGLLMYALSCLGCLLLFALSGLLLAMPRFVPFRRPILMRLLITLPGTLLLLSLLAGRGDYPPIHDITTDTEDPPLFVTAPEQRGDGTNPLDIKPDSIEAQQQAYPDVQTIRTALSIEAAFDKALAVAAELGWEVYHQDLNAGVIEAVDTTAIMAFRDDVVIRLRTNSEGTLLDLRS
;
A
#
# COMPACT_ATOMS: atom_id res chain seq x y z
N MET A 1 30.74 41.09 23.97
CA MET A 1 30.29 39.72 24.26
C MET A 1 28.84 39.65 23.89
N THR A 2 28.54 39.12 22.73
CA THR A 2 27.18 38.88 22.27
C THR A 2 26.58 37.75 23.09
N GLN A 3 25.63 38.05 23.98
CA GLN A 3 24.81 37.01 24.60
C GLN A 3 24.13 36.23 23.47
N THR A 4 24.51 34.98 23.29
CA THR A 4 23.79 34.05 22.42
C THR A 4 22.38 33.84 23.01
N GLU A 5 21.39 34.50 22.45
CA GLU A 5 19.99 34.29 22.86
C GLU A 5 19.68 32.81 22.85
N GLN A 6 19.26 32.27 23.98
CA GLN A 6 18.90 30.85 24.09
C GLN A 6 17.66 30.56 23.25
N THR A 7 17.73 29.50 22.46
CA THR A 7 16.58 29.05 21.67
C THR A 7 15.35 28.85 22.56
N PRO A 8 14.21 29.45 22.23
CA PRO A 8 12.97 29.34 23.02
C PRO A 8 12.59 27.90 23.30
N ALA A 9 12.05 27.62 24.48
CA ALA A 9 11.66 26.29 24.90
C ALA A 9 10.69 25.64 23.86
N LEU A 10 9.73 26.40 23.31
CA LEU A 10 8.83 25.94 22.27
C LEU A 10 9.60 25.38 21.06
N VAL A 11 10.56 26.11 20.53
CA VAL A 11 11.35 25.66 19.36
C VAL A 11 12.17 24.42 19.67
N ARG A 12 12.66 24.28 20.90
CA ARG A 12 13.37 23.06 21.33
C ARG A 12 12.45 21.86 21.39
N TRP A 13 11.26 22.01 22.00
CA TRP A 13 10.27 20.93 22.09
C TRP A 13 9.76 20.48 20.73
N ILE A 14 9.50 21.41 19.80
CA ILE A 14 9.17 21.07 18.40
C ILE A 14 10.26 20.15 17.82
N GLY A 15 11.54 20.45 18.06
CA GLY A 15 12.64 19.63 17.57
C GLY A 15 12.64 18.21 18.17
N TYR A 16 12.44 18.07 19.47
CA TYR A 16 12.41 16.76 20.12
C TYR A 16 11.24 15.91 19.64
N ILE A 17 10.05 16.52 19.56
CA ILE A 17 8.85 15.82 19.07
C ILE A 17 9.02 15.44 17.59
N ALA A 18 9.56 16.34 16.76
CA ALA A 18 9.80 16.07 15.35
C ALA A 18 10.75 14.87 15.15
N ILE A 19 11.84 14.80 15.92
CA ILE A 19 12.76 13.65 15.87
C ILE A 19 12.06 12.38 16.34
N ALA A 20 11.30 12.43 17.43
CA ALA A 20 10.56 11.26 17.91
C ALA A 20 9.57 10.75 16.87
N LEU A 21 8.79 11.64 16.24
CA LEU A 21 7.85 11.27 15.17
C LEU A 21 8.58 10.66 13.97
N LEU A 22 9.72 11.21 13.57
CA LEU A 22 10.53 10.68 12.47
C LEU A 22 11.04 9.27 12.77
N LEU A 23 11.41 8.98 14.03
CA LEU A 23 11.84 7.64 14.47
C LEU A 23 10.67 6.64 14.57
N ILE A 24 9.47 7.13 14.88
CA ILE A 24 8.26 6.28 14.91
C ILE A 24 7.88 5.77 13.50
N LEU A 25 8.19 6.50 12.42
CA LEU A 25 7.88 6.06 11.06
C LEU A 25 8.46 4.69 10.71
N PRO A 26 9.78 4.44 10.80
CA PRO A 26 10.32 3.10 10.54
C PRO A 26 9.86 2.08 11.58
N LEU A 27 9.66 2.48 12.83
CA LEU A 27 9.12 1.59 13.86
C LEU A 27 7.69 1.13 13.52
N SER A 28 6.86 2.02 12.97
CA SER A 28 5.52 1.67 12.54
C SER A 28 5.52 0.63 11.40
N VAL A 29 6.44 0.76 10.44
CA VAL A 29 6.64 -0.25 9.39
C VAL A 29 7.04 -1.60 9.99
N LEU A 30 7.99 -1.61 10.92
CA LEU A 30 8.39 -2.85 11.62
C LEU A 30 7.23 -3.47 12.40
N THR A 31 6.38 -2.65 13.02
CA THR A 31 5.18 -3.11 13.73
C THR A 31 4.17 -3.75 12.78
N VAL A 32 3.93 -3.16 11.59
CA VAL A 32 3.09 -3.78 10.55
C VAL A 32 3.66 -5.13 10.13
N ARG A 33 4.97 -5.17 9.81
CA ARG A 33 5.66 -6.40 9.37
C ARG A 33 5.71 -7.50 10.42
N SER A 34 5.57 -7.17 11.71
CA SER A 34 5.47 -8.15 12.80
C SER A 34 4.08 -8.74 13.00
N GLY A 35 3.10 -8.37 12.16
CA GLY A 35 1.72 -8.84 12.23
C GLY A 35 0.76 -7.90 12.98
N ALA A 36 1.26 -6.91 13.72
CA ALA A 36 0.43 -5.91 14.42
C ALA A 36 0.07 -4.75 13.46
N TRP A 37 -0.55 -5.08 12.32
CA TRP A 37 -0.72 -4.15 11.22
C TRP A 37 -1.60 -2.93 11.56
N GLN A 38 -2.68 -3.12 12.33
CA GLN A 38 -3.58 -2.02 12.73
C GLN A 38 -2.85 -0.99 13.60
N GLN A 39 -2.09 -1.47 14.58
CA GLN A 39 -1.29 -0.63 15.48
C GLN A 39 -0.19 0.09 14.70
N GLY A 40 0.49 -0.62 13.81
CA GLY A 40 1.54 -0.04 12.97
C GLY A 40 0.99 1.04 12.03
N LEU A 41 -0.15 0.81 11.36
CA LEU A 41 -0.80 1.81 10.52
C LEU A 41 -1.26 3.04 11.32
N LEU A 42 -1.83 2.82 12.52
CA LEU A 42 -2.21 3.93 13.40
C LEU A 42 -1.00 4.77 13.81
N MET A 43 0.10 4.12 14.22
CA MET A 43 1.36 4.81 14.54
C MET A 43 1.88 5.61 13.35
N TYR A 44 1.85 5.03 12.15
CA TYR A 44 2.26 5.68 10.92
C TYR A 44 1.41 6.94 10.63
N ALA A 45 0.09 6.79 10.66
CA ALA A 45 -0.85 7.89 10.40
C ALA A 45 -0.68 9.05 11.41
N LEU A 46 -0.60 8.72 12.71
CA LEU A 46 -0.42 9.72 13.76
C LEU A 46 0.94 10.41 13.64
N SER A 47 2.01 9.70 13.27
CA SER A 47 3.33 10.31 13.06
C SER A 47 3.33 11.26 11.86
N CYS A 48 2.74 10.86 10.74
CA CYS A 48 2.62 11.71 9.56
C CYS A 48 1.79 12.97 9.86
N LEU A 49 0.66 12.81 10.55
CA LEU A 49 -0.19 13.93 10.97
C LEU A 49 0.55 14.87 11.93
N GLY A 50 1.25 14.32 12.92
CA GLY A 50 2.09 15.08 13.84
C GLY A 50 3.18 15.87 13.12
N CYS A 51 3.84 15.26 12.12
CA CYS A 51 4.82 15.95 11.28
C CYS A 51 4.19 17.13 10.53
N LEU A 52 3.02 16.95 9.91
CA LEU A 52 2.29 18.02 9.21
C LEU A 52 1.95 19.19 10.16
N LEU A 53 1.44 18.89 11.36
CA LEU A 53 1.10 19.92 12.34
C LEU A 53 2.34 20.69 12.81
N LEU A 54 3.45 20.01 13.08
CA LEU A 54 4.71 20.66 13.46
C LEU A 54 5.33 21.42 12.28
N PHE A 55 5.18 20.94 11.05
CA PHE A 55 5.59 21.65 9.85
C PHE A 55 4.84 22.98 9.72
N ALA A 56 3.52 22.95 9.81
CA ALA A 56 2.66 24.14 9.75
C ALA A 56 2.98 25.12 10.89
N LEU A 57 3.16 24.62 12.13
CA LEU A 57 3.56 25.44 13.29
C LEU A 57 4.92 26.08 13.06
N SER A 58 5.90 25.33 12.56
CA SER A 58 7.25 25.86 12.27
C SER A 58 7.19 26.94 11.18
N GLY A 59 6.38 26.75 10.13
CA GLY A 59 6.12 27.75 9.09
C GLY A 59 5.51 29.03 9.66
N LEU A 60 4.52 28.89 10.56
CA LEU A 60 3.90 30.02 11.25
C LEU A 60 4.94 30.80 12.10
N LEU A 61 5.78 30.09 12.87
CA LEU A 61 6.82 30.71 13.69
C LEU A 61 7.84 31.48 12.82
N LEU A 62 8.18 30.97 11.64
CA LEU A 62 9.06 31.67 10.69
C LEU A 62 8.50 33.01 10.20
N ALA A 63 7.18 33.13 10.09
CA ALA A 63 6.49 34.33 9.68
C ALA A 63 6.39 35.39 10.82
N MET A 64 6.58 34.99 12.08
CA MET A 64 6.41 35.88 13.23
C MET A 64 7.68 36.72 13.51
N PRO A 65 7.59 38.08 13.59
CA PRO A 65 8.76 38.96 13.81
C PRO A 65 9.59 38.61 15.05
N ARG A 66 8.96 38.20 16.14
CA ARG A 66 9.64 37.85 17.41
C ARG A 66 10.57 36.63 17.29
N PHE A 67 10.44 35.81 16.26
CA PHE A 67 11.25 34.61 16.04
C PHE A 67 12.34 34.80 14.98
N VAL A 68 12.52 36.01 14.48
CA VAL A 68 13.58 36.35 13.48
C VAL A 68 14.98 35.90 13.95
N PRO A 69 15.41 36.06 15.22
CA PRO A 69 16.69 35.58 15.68
C PRO A 69 16.84 34.05 15.64
N PHE A 70 15.71 33.32 15.63
CA PHE A 70 15.66 31.86 15.70
C PHE A 70 15.27 31.18 14.37
N ARG A 71 15.32 31.91 13.26
CA ARG A 71 14.90 31.36 11.93
C ARG A 71 15.69 30.12 11.56
N ARG A 72 17.02 30.10 11.80
CA ARG A 72 17.85 28.93 11.47
C ARG A 72 17.42 27.66 12.25
N PRO A 73 17.30 27.67 13.57
CA PRO A 73 16.78 26.51 14.29
C PRO A 73 15.36 26.13 13.90
N ILE A 74 14.45 27.07 13.62
CA ILE A 74 13.08 26.73 13.20
C ILE A 74 13.07 26.07 11.80
N LEU A 75 13.87 26.58 10.87
CA LEU A 75 14.01 25.98 9.54
C LEU A 75 14.51 24.52 9.62
N MET A 76 15.45 24.25 10.53
CA MET A 76 15.91 22.85 10.75
C MET A 76 14.77 21.94 11.25
N ARG A 77 13.86 22.44 12.12
CA ARG A 77 12.68 21.66 12.59
C ARG A 77 11.70 21.42 11.45
N LEU A 78 11.48 22.44 10.64
CA LEU A 78 10.63 22.32 9.44
C LEU A 78 11.19 21.26 8.49
N LEU A 79 12.50 21.22 8.24
CA LEU A 79 13.14 20.20 7.41
C LEU A 79 13.04 18.79 8.00
N ILE A 80 13.15 18.64 9.34
CA ILE A 80 13.00 17.35 10.02
C ILE A 80 11.57 16.80 9.86
N THR A 81 10.55 17.66 9.88
CA THR A 81 9.15 17.24 9.73
C THR A 81 8.73 17.02 8.28
N LEU A 82 9.52 17.48 7.32
CA LEU A 82 9.21 17.41 5.90
C LEU A 82 8.95 15.98 5.39
N PRO A 83 9.76 14.95 5.72
CA PRO A 83 9.50 13.59 5.23
C PRO A 83 8.11 13.06 5.61
N GLY A 84 7.74 13.12 6.89
CA GLY A 84 6.42 12.66 7.36
C GLY A 84 5.27 13.49 6.76
N THR A 85 5.48 14.80 6.56
CA THR A 85 4.52 15.67 5.88
C THR A 85 4.31 15.26 4.42
N LEU A 86 5.39 15.00 3.68
CA LEU A 86 5.32 14.56 2.28
C LEU A 86 4.66 13.19 2.15
N LEU A 87 4.94 12.25 3.06
CA LEU A 87 4.30 10.94 3.10
C LEU A 87 2.78 11.08 3.28
N LEU A 88 2.31 11.94 4.18
CA LEU A 88 0.88 12.18 4.35
C LEU A 88 0.26 12.81 3.10
N LEU A 89 0.91 13.83 2.54
CA LEU A 89 0.40 14.50 1.35
C LEU A 89 0.37 13.57 0.14
N SER A 90 1.36 12.71 -0.04
CA SER A 90 1.37 11.71 -1.12
C SER A 90 0.24 10.69 -0.95
N LEU A 91 -0.04 10.26 0.28
CA LEU A 91 -1.17 9.36 0.57
C LEU A 91 -2.52 10.01 0.26
N LEU A 92 -2.68 11.29 0.59
CA LEU A 92 -3.91 12.03 0.32
C LEU A 92 -4.07 12.34 -1.18
N ALA A 93 -2.99 12.66 -1.88
CA ALA A 93 -3.00 12.93 -3.32
C ALA A 93 -3.19 11.66 -4.16
N GLY A 94 -2.71 10.49 -3.66
CA GLY A 94 -2.89 9.19 -4.31
C GLY A 94 -4.29 8.59 -4.15
N ARG A 95 -5.14 9.19 -3.32
CA ARG A 95 -6.56 8.86 -3.25
C ARG A 95 -7.26 9.44 -4.49
N GLY A 96 -7.22 8.70 -5.60
CA GLY A 96 -8.06 9.01 -6.75
C GLY A 96 -9.55 8.75 -6.43
N ASP A 97 -10.41 9.01 -7.41
CA ASP A 97 -11.86 8.70 -7.33
C ASP A 97 -12.12 7.18 -7.48
N TYR A 98 -11.19 6.35 -7.00
CA TYR A 98 -11.32 4.89 -7.06
C TYR A 98 -12.15 4.39 -5.89
N PRO A 99 -13.06 3.41 -6.12
CA PRO A 99 -13.84 2.82 -5.05
C PRO A 99 -12.92 2.04 -4.09
N PRO A 100 -13.25 2.00 -2.78
CA PRO A 100 -12.47 1.24 -1.79
C PRO A 100 -12.80 -0.26 -1.87
N ILE A 101 -12.55 -0.88 -3.02
CA ILE A 101 -12.68 -2.32 -3.24
C ILE A 101 -11.34 -3.01 -3.05
N HIS A 102 -11.38 -4.20 -2.47
CA HIS A 102 -10.19 -5.01 -2.15
C HIS A 102 -10.19 -6.35 -2.90
N ASP A 103 -11.06 -6.48 -3.90
CA ASP A 103 -11.23 -7.69 -4.70
C ASP A 103 -11.52 -7.24 -6.13
N ILE A 104 -10.64 -7.56 -7.04
CA ILE A 104 -10.72 -7.20 -8.47
C ILE A 104 -10.52 -8.47 -9.29
N THR A 105 -11.38 -8.66 -10.28
CA THR A 105 -11.33 -9.83 -11.16
C THR A 105 -11.48 -9.46 -12.64
N THR A 106 -10.80 -10.19 -13.52
CA THR A 106 -10.96 -10.01 -14.98
C THR A 106 -12.25 -10.62 -15.52
N ASP A 107 -12.82 -11.62 -14.82
CA ASP A 107 -14.13 -12.21 -15.14
C ASP A 107 -15.12 -11.87 -14.03
N THR A 108 -15.97 -10.88 -14.26
CA THR A 108 -16.96 -10.41 -13.27
C THR A 108 -18.24 -11.24 -13.26
N GLU A 109 -18.45 -12.09 -14.27
CA GLU A 109 -19.63 -12.98 -14.34
C GLU A 109 -19.37 -14.32 -13.64
N ASP A 110 -18.14 -14.85 -13.80
CA ASP A 110 -17.70 -16.10 -13.18
C ASP A 110 -16.27 -15.93 -12.62
N PRO A 111 -16.10 -15.18 -11.50
CA PRO A 111 -14.78 -14.88 -10.95
C PRO A 111 -14.02 -16.15 -10.55
N PRO A 112 -12.69 -16.22 -10.79
CA PRO A 112 -11.86 -17.32 -10.30
C PRO A 112 -11.99 -17.49 -8.79
N LEU A 113 -12.12 -18.75 -8.33
CA LEU A 113 -12.20 -19.08 -6.92
C LEU A 113 -10.81 -19.51 -6.41
N PHE A 114 -10.49 -19.08 -5.20
CA PHE A 114 -9.32 -19.55 -4.47
C PHE A 114 -9.57 -20.97 -3.96
N VAL A 115 -8.61 -21.86 -4.20
CA VAL A 115 -8.69 -23.28 -3.80
C VAL A 115 -7.89 -23.51 -2.51
N THR A 116 -6.65 -23.03 -2.47
CA THR A 116 -5.69 -23.28 -1.39
C THR A 116 -5.53 -22.07 -0.47
N ALA A 117 -5.76 -20.85 -0.96
CA ALA A 117 -5.65 -19.63 -0.18
C ALA A 117 -6.41 -19.67 1.17
N PRO A 118 -7.65 -20.21 1.27
CA PRO A 118 -8.36 -20.27 2.55
C PRO A 118 -7.59 -20.97 3.67
N GLU A 119 -6.76 -21.98 3.33
CA GLU A 119 -5.94 -22.74 4.27
C GLU A 119 -4.60 -22.05 4.58
N GLN A 120 -4.12 -21.20 3.66
CA GLN A 120 -2.83 -20.50 3.78
C GLN A 120 -2.93 -19.17 4.53
N ARG A 121 -4.14 -18.63 4.62
CA ARG A 121 -4.38 -17.32 5.24
C ARG A 121 -4.47 -17.44 6.75
N GLY A 122 -3.87 -16.48 7.46
CA GLY A 122 -4.00 -16.36 8.90
C GLY A 122 -5.31 -15.70 9.33
N ASP A 123 -5.57 -15.71 10.63
CA ASP A 123 -6.68 -15.01 11.24
C ASP A 123 -6.59 -13.48 10.99
N GLY A 124 -7.74 -12.84 10.82
CA GLY A 124 -7.82 -11.39 10.65
C GLY A 124 -7.55 -10.87 9.24
N THR A 125 -7.57 -11.75 8.23
CA THR A 125 -7.52 -11.40 6.80
C THR A 125 -8.91 -11.03 6.27
N ASN A 126 -8.96 -10.31 5.14
CA ASN A 126 -10.22 -10.00 4.46
C ASN A 126 -10.91 -11.29 3.98
N PRO A 127 -12.24 -11.39 4.02
CA PRO A 127 -12.95 -12.55 3.48
C PRO A 127 -12.71 -12.66 1.96
N LEU A 128 -12.72 -13.90 1.44
CA LEU A 128 -12.62 -14.19 0.00
C LEU A 128 -13.98 -14.23 -0.70
N ASP A 129 -15.06 -13.87 0.00
CA ASP A 129 -16.41 -13.85 -0.55
C ASP A 129 -16.55 -12.75 -1.60
N ILE A 130 -17.11 -13.12 -2.75
CA ILE A 130 -17.39 -12.17 -3.82
C ILE A 130 -18.61 -11.34 -3.42
N LYS A 131 -18.44 -10.02 -3.40
CA LYS A 131 -19.51 -9.08 -3.05
C LYS A 131 -20.08 -8.45 -4.32
N PRO A 132 -21.40 -8.56 -4.58
CA PRO A 132 -22.02 -7.94 -5.77
C PRO A 132 -21.72 -6.44 -5.91
N ASP A 133 -21.77 -5.70 -4.79
CA ASP A 133 -21.48 -4.27 -4.78
C ASP A 133 -20.02 -3.96 -5.22
N SER A 134 -19.06 -4.85 -4.90
CA SER A 134 -17.67 -4.70 -5.35
C SER A 134 -17.54 -4.94 -6.84
N ILE A 135 -18.26 -5.90 -7.39
CA ILE A 135 -18.30 -6.17 -8.85
C ILE A 135 -18.86 -4.96 -9.59
N GLU A 136 -19.99 -4.41 -9.14
CA GLU A 136 -20.58 -3.22 -9.76
C GLU A 136 -19.64 -2.02 -9.71
N ALA A 137 -19.03 -1.77 -8.55
CA ALA A 137 -18.06 -0.70 -8.38
C ALA A 137 -16.81 -0.90 -9.25
N GLN A 138 -16.33 -2.15 -9.39
CA GLN A 138 -15.22 -2.47 -10.28
C GLN A 138 -15.56 -2.18 -11.74
N GLN A 139 -16.71 -2.65 -12.22
CA GLN A 139 -17.13 -2.46 -13.64
C GLN A 139 -17.23 -0.98 -14.01
N GLN A 140 -17.65 -0.13 -13.07
CA GLN A 140 -17.72 1.31 -13.26
C GLN A 140 -16.33 1.98 -13.26
N ALA A 141 -15.45 1.57 -12.35
CA ALA A 141 -14.14 2.21 -12.15
C ALA A 141 -13.05 1.66 -13.09
N TYR A 142 -13.15 0.38 -13.47
CA TYR A 142 -12.12 -0.35 -14.21
C TYR A 142 -12.72 -1.14 -15.41
N PRO A 143 -13.39 -0.47 -16.37
CA PRO A 143 -14.07 -1.15 -17.48
C PRO A 143 -13.13 -1.93 -18.42
N ASP A 144 -11.82 -1.61 -18.37
CA ASP A 144 -10.79 -2.26 -19.19
C ASP A 144 -10.23 -3.53 -18.57
N VAL A 145 -10.59 -3.85 -17.31
CA VAL A 145 -10.18 -5.08 -16.64
C VAL A 145 -11.08 -6.21 -17.10
N GLN A 146 -10.57 -7.02 -18.03
CA GLN A 146 -11.31 -8.08 -18.72
C GLN A 146 -10.47 -9.33 -18.90
N THR A 147 -11.13 -10.47 -19.15
CA THR A 147 -10.50 -11.74 -19.52
C THR A 147 -9.45 -11.56 -20.61
N ILE A 148 -8.25 -12.02 -20.38
CA ILE A 148 -7.16 -12.02 -21.36
C ILE A 148 -7.34 -13.19 -22.32
N ARG A 149 -7.23 -12.92 -23.63
CA ARG A 149 -7.34 -13.92 -24.70
C ARG A 149 -5.98 -14.09 -25.37
N THR A 150 -5.56 -15.34 -25.58
CA THR A 150 -4.29 -15.64 -26.25
C THR A 150 -4.48 -16.84 -27.20
N ALA A 151 -3.72 -16.84 -28.30
CA ALA A 151 -3.67 -17.96 -29.22
C ALA A 151 -2.75 -19.11 -28.75
N LEU A 152 -2.13 -18.99 -27.58
CA LEU A 152 -1.29 -20.04 -27.00
C LEU A 152 -2.14 -21.26 -26.59
N SER A 153 -1.53 -22.46 -26.63
CA SER A 153 -2.12 -23.63 -25.95
C SER A 153 -2.19 -23.39 -24.44
N ILE A 154 -3.02 -24.17 -23.73
CA ILE A 154 -3.17 -24.01 -22.28
C ILE A 154 -1.85 -24.25 -21.54
N GLU A 155 -1.03 -25.21 -22.01
CA GLU A 155 0.28 -25.50 -21.44
C GLU A 155 1.22 -24.31 -21.59
N ALA A 156 1.31 -23.75 -22.81
CA ALA A 156 2.17 -22.61 -23.09
C ALA A 156 1.71 -21.33 -22.36
N ALA A 157 0.40 -21.13 -22.22
CA ALA A 157 -0.18 -20.03 -21.47
C ALA A 157 0.08 -20.18 -19.96
N PHE A 158 -0.01 -21.42 -19.44
CA PHE A 158 0.27 -21.74 -18.04
C PHE A 158 1.74 -21.50 -17.69
N ASP A 159 2.67 -22.02 -18.52
CA ASP A 159 4.11 -21.78 -18.33
C ASP A 159 4.44 -20.28 -18.41
N LYS A 160 3.78 -19.55 -19.31
CA LYS A 160 3.96 -18.11 -19.43
C LYS A 160 3.43 -17.37 -18.19
N ALA A 161 2.28 -17.77 -17.65
CA ALA A 161 1.73 -17.19 -16.43
C ALA A 161 2.65 -17.41 -15.22
N LEU A 162 3.21 -18.62 -15.07
CA LEU A 162 4.21 -18.92 -14.04
C LEU A 162 5.47 -18.08 -14.21
N ALA A 163 5.96 -17.92 -15.46
CA ALA A 163 7.13 -17.08 -15.72
C ALA A 163 6.89 -15.61 -15.35
N VAL A 164 5.71 -15.08 -15.67
CA VAL A 164 5.32 -13.71 -15.30
C VAL A 164 5.18 -13.56 -13.77
N ALA A 165 4.56 -14.52 -13.08
CA ALA A 165 4.47 -14.52 -11.62
C ALA A 165 5.87 -14.49 -10.98
N ALA A 166 6.81 -15.29 -11.49
CA ALA A 166 8.20 -15.31 -11.02
C ALA A 166 8.92 -13.99 -11.31
N GLU A 167 8.71 -13.38 -12.48
CA GLU A 167 9.30 -12.09 -12.87
C GLU A 167 8.78 -10.94 -11.99
N LEU A 168 7.50 -11.01 -11.59
CA LEU A 168 6.87 -10.07 -10.66
C LEU A 168 7.29 -10.31 -9.20
N GLY A 169 7.95 -11.42 -8.90
CA GLY A 169 8.38 -11.80 -7.56
C GLY A 169 7.27 -12.39 -6.70
N TRP A 170 6.19 -12.87 -7.30
CA TRP A 170 5.11 -13.53 -6.59
C TRP A 170 5.54 -14.89 -6.05
N GLU A 171 5.11 -15.23 -4.85
CA GLU A 171 5.29 -16.53 -4.23
C GLU A 171 4.17 -17.48 -4.69
N VAL A 172 4.44 -18.33 -5.69
CA VAL A 172 3.49 -19.35 -6.14
C VAL A 172 3.46 -20.49 -5.13
N TYR A 173 2.31 -20.72 -4.50
CA TYR A 173 2.12 -21.76 -3.50
C TYR A 173 1.20 -22.92 -3.97
N HIS A 174 0.43 -22.70 -5.05
CA HIS A 174 -0.38 -23.72 -5.68
C HIS A 174 -0.34 -23.61 -7.19
N GLN A 175 -0.21 -24.76 -7.89
CA GLN A 175 -0.29 -24.83 -9.35
C GLN A 175 -0.84 -26.19 -9.77
N ASP A 176 -1.87 -26.16 -10.62
CA ASP A 176 -2.49 -27.36 -11.20
C ASP A 176 -2.84 -27.09 -12.68
N LEU A 177 -2.04 -27.63 -13.59
CA LEU A 177 -2.26 -27.49 -15.03
C LEU A 177 -3.56 -28.18 -15.48
N ASN A 178 -3.94 -29.30 -14.86
CA ASN A 178 -5.15 -30.02 -15.28
C ASN A 178 -6.42 -29.24 -14.91
N ALA A 179 -6.40 -28.58 -13.75
CA ALA A 179 -7.46 -27.68 -13.33
C ALA A 179 -7.34 -26.30 -13.97
N GLY A 180 -6.18 -25.96 -14.56
CA GLY A 180 -5.89 -24.65 -15.12
C GLY A 180 -5.82 -23.56 -14.04
N VAL A 181 -5.28 -23.85 -12.85
CA VAL A 181 -5.25 -22.93 -11.71
C VAL A 181 -3.82 -22.70 -11.23
N ILE A 182 -3.50 -21.43 -10.98
CA ILE A 182 -2.28 -21.01 -10.28
C ILE A 182 -2.71 -20.08 -9.14
N GLU A 183 -2.21 -20.31 -7.92
CA GLU A 183 -2.39 -19.39 -6.81
C GLU A 183 -1.04 -18.92 -6.30
N ALA A 184 -0.95 -17.62 -6.04
CA ALA A 184 0.24 -16.95 -5.61
C ALA A 184 -0.06 -15.85 -4.59
N VAL A 185 0.98 -15.36 -3.95
CA VAL A 185 0.92 -14.16 -3.09
C VAL A 185 1.88 -13.12 -3.63
N ASP A 186 1.39 -11.91 -3.81
CA ASP A 186 2.22 -10.71 -3.91
C ASP A 186 2.44 -10.12 -2.52
N THR A 187 3.66 -9.66 -2.24
CA THR A 187 4.00 -9.06 -0.95
C THR A 187 4.54 -7.67 -1.15
N THR A 188 3.83 -6.65 -0.65
CA THR A 188 4.25 -5.27 -0.79
C THR A 188 5.60 -5.00 -0.12
N ALA A 189 6.49 -4.30 -0.82
CA ALA A 189 7.89 -4.15 -0.42
C ALA A 189 8.08 -3.45 0.94
N ILE A 190 7.28 -2.43 1.26
CA ILE A 190 7.46 -1.62 2.48
C ILE A 190 6.72 -2.23 3.67
N MET A 191 5.42 -2.37 3.56
CA MET A 191 4.55 -2.79 4.68
C MET A 191 4.41 -4.31 4.79
N ALA A 192 4.85 -5.06 3.78
CA ALA A 192 4.69 -6.51 3.68
C ALA A 192 3.23 -6.98 3.78
N PHE A 193 2.29 -6.19 3.23
CA PHE A 193 0.94 -6.68 3.01
C PHE A 193 0.97 -7.79 1.96
N ARG A 194 0.17 -8.81 2.20
CA ARG A 194 0.07 -9.98 1.34
C ARG A 194 -1.25 -9.93 0.60
N ASP A 195 -1.17 -9.91 -0.72
CA ASP A 195 -2.30 -9.91 -1.62
C ASP A 195 -2.35 -11.27 -2.33
N ASP A 196 -3.41 -12.04 -2.09
CA ASP A 196 -3.59 -13.33 -2.75
C ASP A 196 -4.02 -13.12 -4.18
N VAL A 197 -3.44 -13.89 -5.09
CA VAL A 197 -3.73 -13.86 -6.52
C VAL A 197 -4.10 -15.25 -6.98
N VAL A 198 -5.23 -15.39 -7.69
CA VAL A 198 -5.57 -16.61 -8.43
C VAL A 198 -5.62 -16.33 -9.92
N ILE A 199 -4.99 -17.21 -10.71
CA ILE A 199 -5.03 -17.23 -12.16
C ILE A 199 -5.77 -18.47 -12.58
N ARG A 200 -6.79 -18.33 -13.40
CA ARG A 200 -7.55 -19.43 -14.00
C ARG A 200 -7.36 -19.43 -15.51
N LEU A 201 -6.97 -20.57 -16.06
CA LEU A 201 -6.82 -20.77 -17.49
C LEU A 201 -7.92 -21.73 -18.00
N ARG A 202 -8.55 -21.37 -19.11
CA ARG A 202 -9.59 -22.17 -19.77
C ARG A 202 -9.33 -22.20 -21.29
N THR A 203 -9.54 -23.34 -21.93
CA THR A 203 -9.45 -23.44 -23.39
C THR A 203 -10.73 -22.96 -24.06
N ASN A 204 -10.59 -22.35 -25.23
CA ASN A 204 -11.71 -22.11 -26.16
C ASN A 204 -11.29 -22.49 -27.58
N SER A 205 -12.17 -22.23 -28.59
CA SER A 205 -11.91 -22.55 -30.00
C SER A 205 -10.77 -21.76 -30.63
N GLU A 206 -10.32 -20.67 -30.00
CA GLU A 206 -9.29 -19.74 -30.54
C GLU A 206 -7.96 -19.80 -29.76
N GLY A 207 -7.90 -20.58 -28.67
CA GLY A 207 -6.71 -20.71 -27.82
C GLY A 207 -7.04 -20.80 -26.34
N THR A 208 -6.48 -19.93 -25.53
CA THR A 208 -6.65 -19.92 -24.07
C THR A 208 -7.22 -18.59 -23.57
N LEU A 209 -8.18 -18.70 -22.66
CA LEU A 209 -8.69 -17.60 -21.83
C LEU A 209 -7.95 -17.62 -20.49
N LEU A 210 -7.54 -16.47 -20.02
CA LEU A 210 -6.83 -16.30 -18.76
C LEU A 210 -7.52 -15.24 -17.92
N ASP A 211 -7.99 -15.65 -16.75
CA ASP A 211 -8.64 -14.79 -15.78
C ASP A 211 -7.79 -14.68 -14.52
N LEU A 212 -7.75 -13.49 -13.98
CA LEU A 212 -7.07 -13.18 -12.70
C LEU A 212 -8.08 -12.63 -11.71
N ARG A 213 -7.83 -12.93 -10.43
CA ARG A 213 -8.51 -12.28 -9.30
C ARG A 213 -7.51 -12.06 -8.18
N SER A 214 -7.59 -10.89 -7.57
CA SER A 214 -6.80 -10.54 -6.39
C SER A 214 -7.62 -9.76 -5.39
#